data_9c0030e83474d2f318b6885f1b733808
#
_entry.id   9c0030e83474d2f318b6885f1b733808
#
_cell.length_a   1.000
_cell.length_b   1.000
_cell.length_c   1.000
_cell.angle_alpha   90.00
_cell.angle_beta   90.00
_cell.angle_gamma   90.00
#
_symmetry.space_group_name_H-M   'P 1'
#
loop_
_entity.id
_entity.type
_entity.pdbx_description
1 polymer ?
#
loop_
_entity_poly.entity_id
_entity_poly.type
_entity_poly.pdbx_seq_one_letter_code
_entity_poly.pdbx_strand_id
1 'polypeptide(L)'
;KPVIVGGGKRGVVSTCCYIARTYGVRSAMPMFKALKACPEAVVVKPNMAKYVAVGRQVRQLMRELTPLVEPLSIDEAFLDLSGTARLHHASPAVTLARFARHVETELGITISVGLSYAKF
;
A
#
# COMPACT_ATOMS: atom_id res chain seq x y z
N LYS A 1 -3.12 1.15 -20.63
CA LYS A 1 -4.20 0.16 -20.51
C LYS A 1 -4.58 -0.08 -19.05
N PRO A 2 -5.86 -0.35 -18.79
CA PRO A 2 -6.27 -0.75 -17.44
C PRO A 2 -5.59 -2.05 -17.03
N VAL A 3 -5.17 -2.14 -15.77
CA VAL A 3 -4.52 -3.33 -15.21
C VAL A 3 -5.27 -3.78 -13.96
N ILE A 4 -5.53 -5.08 -13.89
CA ILE A 4 -6.17 -5.72 -12.74
C ILE A 4 -5.22 -6.80 -12.24
N VAL A 5 -4.98 -6.82 -10.94
CA VAL A 5 -4.22 -7.90 -10.28
C VAL A 5 -5.22 -8.82 -9.60
N GLY A 6 -5.14 -10.11 -9.89
CA GLY A 6 -6.04 -11.07 -9.28
C GLY A 6 -5.91 -12.46 -9.86
N GLY A 7 -6.73 -13.38 -9.33
CA GLY A 7 -6.80 -14.74 -9.82
C GLY A 7 -7.48 -14.83 -11.19
N GLY A 8 -7.67 -16.06 -11.68
CA GLY A 8 -8.33 -16.31 -12.95
C GLY A 8 -9.83 -15.97 -12.91
N LYS A 9 -10.56 -16.36 -13.96
CA LYS A 9 -11.99 -16.02 -14.14
C LYS A 9 -12.88 -16.32 -12.94
N ARG A 10 -12.55 -17.32 -12.16
CA ARG A 10 -13.30 -17.70 -10.95
C ARG A 10 -12.77 -17.05 -9.67
N GLY A 11 -11.71 -16.26 -9.79
CA GLY A 11 -11.11 -15.58 -8.66
C GLY A 11 -11.71 -14.19 -8.43
N VAL A 12 -11.04 -13.42 -7.57
CA VAL A 12 -11.44 -12.06 -7.25
C VAL A 12 -10.31 -11.09 -7.60
N VAL A 13 -10.67 -9.81 -7.71
CA VAL A 13 -9.72 -8.72 -7.87
C VAL A 13 -8.98 -8.50 -6.55
N SER A 14 -7.66 -8.60 -6.55
CA SER A 14 -6.84 -8.20 -5.40
C SER A 14 -6.72 -6.68 -5.37
N THR A 15 -6.32 -6.10 -6.48
CA THR A 15 -6.23 -4.65 -6.66
C THR A 15 -6.28 -4.32 -8.14
N CYS A 16 -6.38 -3.04 -8.46
CA CYS A 16 -6.40 -2.57 -9.85
C CYS A 16 -5.84 -1.15 -9.91
N CYS A 17 -5.38 -0.76 -11.09
CA CYS A 17 -4.89 0.59 -11.32
C CYS A 17 -6.03 1.61 -11.32
N TYR A 18 -5.69 2.89 -11.25
CA TYR A 18 -6.68 3.97 -11.21
C TYR A 18 -7.55 4.01 -12.47
N ILE A 19 -7.00 3.66 -13.63
CA ILE A 19 -7.77 3.60 -14.88
C ILE A 19 -8.87 2.55 -14.78
N ALA A 20 -8.55 1.34 -14.32
CA ALA A 20 -9.55 0.29 -14.12
C ALA A 20 -10.62 0.71 -13.11
N ARG A 21 -10.24 1.45 -12.07
CA ARG A 21 -11.18 1.98 -11.07
C ARG A 21 -12.19 2.95 -11.67
N THR A 22 -11.82 3.70 -12.71
CA THR A 22 -12.77 4.59 -13.40
C THR A 22 -13.87 3.82 -14.12
N TYR A 23 -13.64 2.55 -14.46
CA TYR A 23 -14.66 1.65 -15.04
C TYR A 23 -15.49 0.94 -13.99
N GLY A 24 -15.28 1.21 -12.72
CA GLY A 24 -16.03 0.61 -11.63
C GLY A 24 -15.40 -0.63 -11.01
N VAL A 25 -14.19 -1.01 -11.42
CA VAL A 25 -13.48 -2.16 -10.83
C VAL A 25 -13.03 -1.82 -9.40
N ARG A 26 -13.23 -2.76 -8.48
CA ARG A 26 -12.88 -2.61 -7.06
C ARG A 26 -12.24 -3.88 -6.52
N SER A 27 -11.45 -3.72 -5.46
CA SER A 27 -10.89 -4.86 -4.72
C SER A 27 -12.00 -5.76 -4.19
N ALA A 28 -11.73 -7.05 -4.14
CA ALA A 28 -12.66 -8.10 -3.73
C ALA A 28 -13.81 -8.37 -4.70
N MET A 29 -13.93 -7.61 -5.78
CA MET A 29 -14.93 -7.85 -6.81
C MET A 29 -14.65 -9.18 -7.52
N PRO A 30 -15.67 -9.99 -7.84
CA PRO A 30 -15.45 -11.18 -8.66
C PRO A 30 -14.84 -10.82 -10.01
N MET A 31 -13.85 -11.60 -10.46
CA MET A 31 -13.11 -11.29 -11.69
C MET A 31 -14.03 -11.21 -12.91
N PHE A 32 -15.06 -12.07 -12.98
CA PHE A 32 -15.98 -12.03 -14.13
C PHE A 32 -16.75 -10.71 -14.22
N LYS A 33 -17.09 -10.11 -13.05
CA LYS A 33 -17.74 -8.79 -13.02
C LYS A 33 -16.78 -7.69 -13.40
N ALA A 34 -15.54 -7.79 -12.95
CA ALA A 34 -14.50 -6.81 -13.26
C ALA A 34 -14.22 -6.78 -14.78
N LEU A 35 -14.09 -7.95 -15.39
CA LEU A 35 -13.84 -8.05 -16.83
C LEU A 35 -15.05 -7.63 -17.66
N LYS A 36 -16.25 -7.78 -17.12
CA LYS A 36 -17.46 -7.26 -17.77
C LYS A 36 -17.49 -5.74 -17.72
N ALA A 37 -17.07 -5.13 -16.61
CA ALA A 37 -17.01 -3.68 -16.46
C ALA A 37 -15.84 -3.07 -17.26
N CYS A 38 -14.74 -3.80 -17.38
CA CYS A 38 -13.52 -3.33 -18.04
C CYS A 38 -12.95 -4.43 -18.94
N PRO A 39 -13.53 -4.66 -20.14
CA PRO A 39 -13.13 -5.77 -21.01
C PRO A 39 -11.69 -5.65 -21.52
N GLU A 40 -11.14 -4.44 -21.59
CA GLU A 40 -9.80 -4.17 -22.10
C GLU A 40 -8.70 -4.38 -21.06
N ALA A 41 -9.06 -4.73 -19.82
CA ALA A 41 -8.11 -4.86 -18.75
C ALA A 41 -7.11 -5.99 -18.98
N VAL A 42 -5.85 -5.69 -18.68
CA VAL A 42 -4.79 -6.71 -18.60
C VAL A 42 -4.83 -7.29 -17.20
N VAL A 43 -5.05 -8.60 -17.09
CA VAL A 43 -5.09 -9.30 -15.80
C VAL A 43 -3.72 -9.87 -15.49
N VAL A 44 -3.15 -9.48 -14.35
CA VAL A 44 -1.82 -9.89 -13.90
C VAL A 44 -2.00 -10.76 -12.65
N LYS A 45 -1.28 -11.87 -12.60
CA LYS A 45 -1.30 -12.74 -11.42
C LYS A 45 -0.61 -12.05 -10.24
N PRO A 46 -1.10 -12.23 -9.00
CA PRO A 46 -0.40 -11.74 -7.82
C PRO A 46 0.99 -12.35 -7.70
N ASN A 47 1.95 -11.52 -7.29
CA ASN A 47 3.33 -11.98 -7.05
C ASN A 47 3.64 -11.81 -5.56
N MET A 48 3.25 -12.80 -4.76
CA MET A 48 3.39 -12.73 -3.29
C MET A 48 4.84 -12.61 -2.84
N ALA A 49 5.78 -13.27 -3.52
CA ALA A 49 7.19 -13.16 -3.18
C ALA A 49 7.70 -11.72 -3.30
N LYS A 50 7.29 -11.04 -4.37
CA LYS A 50 7.62 -9.63 -4.59
C LYS A 50 6.98 -8.73 -3.53
N TYR A 51 5.72 -8.97 -3.19
CA TYR A 51 5.00 -8.16 -2.20
C TYR A 51 5.63 -8.30 -0.81
N VAL A 52 6.01 -9.51 -0.43
CA VAL A 52 6.73 -9.78 0.82
C VAL A 52 8.07 -9.04 0.84
N ALA A 53 8.83 -9.12 -0.26
CA ALA A 53 10.14 -8.45 -0.35
C ALA A 53 10.01 -6.93 -0.25
N VAL A 54 9.07 -6.33 -0.98
CA VAL A 54 8.83 -4.87 -0.92
C VAL A 54 8.31 -4.47 0.46
N GLY A 55 7.43 -5.26 1.06
CA GLY A 55 6.95 -5.03 2.41
C GLY A 55 8.07 -4.97 3.45
N ARG A 56 9.07 -5.85 3.32
CA ARG A 56 10.26 -5.82 4.18
C ARG A 56 11.06 -4.53 3.99
N GLN A 57 11.20 -4.06 2.76
CA GLN A 57 11.91 -2.81 2.46
C GLN A 57 11.18 -1.61 3.07
N VAL A 58 9.85 -1.57 2.96
CA VAL A 58 9.04 -0.52 3.58
C VAL A 58 9.21 -0.53 5.10
N ARG A 59 9.13 -1.70 5.72
CA ARG A 59 9.32 -1.81 7.18
C ARG A 59 10.71 -1.41 7.64
N GLN A 60 11.73 -1.68 6.82
CA GLN A 60 13.08 -1.22 7.10
C GLN A 60 13.14 0.31 7.16
N LEU A 61 12.50 0.98 6.20
CA LEU A 61 12.40 2.44 6.20
C LEU A 61 11.59 2.94 7.40
N MET A 62 10.53 2.23 7.80
CA MET A 62 9.76 2.56 9.00
C MET A 62 10.61 2.52 10.26
N ARG A 63 11.50 1.54 10.38
CA ARG A 63 12.39 1.39 11.55
C ARG A 63 13.43 2.50 11.62
N GLU A 64 13.69 3.17 10.51
CA GLU A 64 14.55 4.35 10.50
C GLU A 64 13.85 5.57 11.11
N LEU A 65 12.51 5.61 11.12
CA LEU A 65 11.74 6.66 11.77
C LEU A 65 11.58 6.41 13.27
N THR A 66 11.32 5.19 13.64
CA THR A 66 11.06 4.80 15.04
C THR A 66 11.34 3.31 15.21
N PRO A 67 11.90 2.90 16.38
CA PRO A 67 12.03 1.47 16.68
C PRO A 67 10.70 0.80 17.00
N LEU A 68 9.65 1.59 17.24
CA LEU A 68 8.32 1.09 17.64
C LEU A 68 7.44 0.91 16.43
N VAL A 69 7.70 -0.16 15.67
CA VAL A 69 6.95 -0.55 14.49
C VAL A 69 6.25 -1.88 14.77
N GLU A 70 4.93 -1.89 14.61
CA GLU A 70 4.11 -3.09 14.80
C GLU A 70 3.49 -3.49 13.47
N PRO A 71 4.06 -4.47 12.75
CA PRO A 71 3.47 -4.96 11.52
C PRO A 71 2.15 -5.69 11.79
N LEU A 72 1.12 -5.41 10.99
CA LEU A 72 -0.16 -6.10 11.04
C LEU A 72 -0.28 -7.13 9.92
N SER A 73 0.25 -6.80 8.75
CA SER A 73 0.24 -7.65 7.57
C SER A 73 1.41 -7.26 6.68
N ILE A 74 1.50 -7.84 5.49
CA ILE A 74 2.59 -7.51 4.57
C ILE A 74 2.50 -6.07 4.04
N ASP A 75 1.35 -5.43 4.16
CA ASP A 75 1.11 -4.08 3.63
C ASP A 75 0.60 -3.08 4.67
N GLU A 76 0.55 -3.46 5.94
CA GLU A 76 0.05 -2.59 7.01
C GLU A 76 0.93 -2.64 8.25
N ALA A 77 1.12 -1.51 8.90
CA ALA A 77 1.82 -1.43 10.17
C ALA A 77 1.38 -0.21 10.97
N PHE A 78 1.50 -0.32 12.28
CA PHE A 78 1.42 0.83 13.19
C PHE A 78 2.82 1.28 13.54
N LEU A 79 3.00 2.60 13.61
CA LEU A 79 4.24 3.22 14.07
C LEU A 79 3.91 4.12 15.25
N ASP A 80 4.66 4.00 16.33
CA ASP A 80 4.57 4.91 17.45
C ASP A 80 5.67 5.95 17.32
N LEU A 81 5.30 7.18 17.05
CA LEU A 81 6.23 8.30 16.88
C LEU A 81 6.41 9.14 18.16
N SER A 82 5.88 8.68 19.29
CA SER A 82 6.04 9.38 20.57
C SER A 82 7.52 9.60 20.88
N GLY A 83 7.87 10.82 21.26
CA GLY A 83 9.23 11.18 21.64
C GLY A 83 10.22 11.31 20.49
N THR A 84 9.79 11.20 19.24
CA THR A 84 10.71 11.27 18.09
C THR A 84 10.79 12.66 17.44
N ALA A 85 10.00 13.64 17.90
CA ALA A 85 9.97 14.98 17.28
C ALA A 85 11.33 15.66 17.28
N ARG A 86 12.10 15.55 18.35
CA ARG A 86 13.45 16.11 18.44
C ARG A 86 14.41 15.47 17.44
N LEU A 87 14.33 14.14 17.33
CA LEU A 87 15.18 13.38 16.40
C LEU A 87 14.93 13.80 14.95
N HIS A 88 13.69 13.96 14.58
CA HIS A 88 13.31 14.31 13.21
C HIS A 88 13.23 15.82 12.95
N HIS A 89 13.36 16.65 13.97
CA HIS A 89 13.23 18.11 13.89
C HIS A 89 11.92 18.53 13.22
N ALA A 90 10.85 17.76 13.46
CA ALA A 90 9.57 18.00 12.82
C ALA A 90 8.44 17.36 13.62
N SER A 91 7.20 17.85 13.41
CA SER A 91 6.01 17.21 13.96
C SER A 91 5.79 15.84 13.35
N PRO A 92 5.04 14.93 14.01
CA PRO A 92 4.71 13.63 13.41
C PRO A 92 4.06 13.74 12.04
N ALA A 93 3.18 14.73 11.82
CA ALA A 93 2.53 14.92 10.52
C ALA A 93 3.54 15.21 9.41
N VAL A 94 4.50 16.10 9.67
CA VAL A 94 5.55 16.45 8.70
C VAL A 94 6.48 15.26 8.48
N THR A 95 6.87 14.56 9.55
CA THR A 95 7.71 13.36 9.46
C THR A 95 7.06 12.30 8.59
N LEU A 96 5.76 12.05 8.76
CA LEU A 96 5.02 11.06 7.97
C LEU A 96 4.86 11.49 6.51
N ALA A 97 4.65 12.77 6.25
CA ALA A 97 4.58 13.29 4.88
C ALA A 97 5.93 13.10 4.17
N ARG A 98 7.03 13.39 4.83
CA ARG A 98 8.37 13.15 4.31
C ARG A 98 8.63 11.67 4.09
N PHE A 99 8.17 10.83 5.00
CA PHE A 99 8.29 9.38 4.89
C PHE A 99 7.54 8.84 3.66
N ALA A 100 6.30 9.27 3.44
CA ALA A 100 5.52 8.86 2.28
C ALA A 100 6.24 9.22 0.98
N ARG A 101 6.80 10.42 0.90
CA ARG A 101 7.59 10.87 -0.25
C ARG A 101 8.86 10.02 -0.43
N HIS A 102 9.54 9.70 0.66
CA HIS A 102 10.75 8.88 0.63
C HIS A 102 10.47 7.47 0.11
N VAL A 103 9.38 6.84 0.56
CA VAL A 103 8.96 5.52 0.07
C VAL A 103 8.68 5.58 -1.44
N GLU A 104 7.97 6.59 -1.89
CA GLU A 104 7.67 6.74 -3.31
C GLU A 104 8.93 6.93 -4.14
N THR A 105 9.88 7.75 -3.67
CA THR A 105 11.14 7.99 -4.36
C THR A 105 12.04 6.76 -4.37
N GLU A 106 12.19 6.07 -3.25
CA GLU A 106 13.12 4.93 -3.12
C GLU A 106 12.55 3.64 -3.69
N LEU A 107 11.27 3.38 -3.50
CA LEU A 107 10.65 2.10 -3.86
C LEU A 107 9.66 2.19 -5.02
N GLY A 108 9.30 3.39 -5.44
CA GLY A 108 8.38 3.59 -6.57
C GLY A 108 6.93 3.21 -6.27
N ILE A 109 6.55 3.13 -5.00
CA ILE A 109 5.18 2.82 -4.60
C ILE A 109 4.62 3.94 -3.73
N THR A 110 3.30 4.02 -3.67
CA THR A 110 2.60 4.96 -2.79
C THR A 110 2.12 4.27 -1.53
N ILE A 111 1.97 5.03 -0.45
CA ILE A 111 1.39 4.56 0.80
C ILE A 111 0.30 5.52 1.25
N SER A 112 -0.63 5.01 2.05
CA SER A 112 -1.64 5.82 2.72
C SER A 112 -1.32 5.85 4.21
N VAL A 113 -1.42 7.03 4.82
CA VAL A 113 -1.03 7.24 6.21
C VAL A 113 -2.19 7.89 6.97
N GLY A 114 -2.50 7.32 8.14
CA GLY A 114 -3.39 7.93 9.11
C GLY A 114 -2.58 8.33 10.35
N LEU A 115 -2.90 9.46 10.94
CA LEU A 115 -2.26 9.94 12.16
C LEU A 115 -3.32 10.15 13.23
N SER A 116 -3.09 9.60 14.42
CA SER A 116 -4.03 9.66 15.52
C SER A 116 -3.29 9.52 16.85
N TYR A 117 -3.96 9.85 17.95
CA TYR A 117 -3.44 9.61 19.29
C TYR A 117 -3.66 8.17 19.77
N ALA A 118 -4.37 7.36 18.99
CA ALA A 118 -4.67 5.97 19.32
C ALA A 118 -4.64 5.12 18.05
N LYS A 119 -4.46 3.80 18.19
CA LYS A 119 -4.44 2.87 17.05
C LYS A 119 -5.76 2.84 16.28
N PHE A 120 -6.85 3.04 16.97
CA PHE A 120 -8.19 2.92 16.40
C PHE A 120 -9.06 4.12 16.74
#